data_b6185a611928aaf76799d972a78883ba
#
_entry.id   b6185a611928aaf76799d972a78883ba
#
_cell.length_a   1.000
_cell.length_b   1.000
_cell.length_c   1.000
_cell.angle_alpha   90.00
_cell.angle_beta   90.00
_cell.angle_gamma   90.00
#
_symmetry.space_group_name_H-M   'P 1'
#
loop_
_entity.id
_entity.type
_entity.pdbx_description
1 polymer ?
#
loop_
_entity_poly.entity_id
_entity_poly.type
_entity_poly.pdbx_seq_one_letter_code
_entity_poly.pdbx_strand_id
1 'polypeptide(L)'
;MAGHSHWAGIKHKKGRADKERSKIFSKLSREITVAAKLGDKDPLMNPRLRSAIQAARSSNMPKDNIERAIDKSKSLNQSNFEKIRYEGFGKDKVAIIVEALTDNKNRTASKLRTIFQKNGGNLGTQGSAAHNFKQIGVIRIDINEIKDDKIFELAIDAGADECFSLENFHEIHCGFEDIYSIKKKIESHVENFISTDIEWIPINKVSIEGENKDCLLYTSDAADDQA
;
A
#
# COMPACT_ATOMS: atom_id res chain seq x y z
N MET A 1 24.53 25.68 28.56
CA MET A 1 24.60 24.37 27.89
C MET A 1 23.27 23.91 27.30
N ALA A 2 22.52 24.79 26.59
CA ALA A 2 21.20 24.48 26.00
C ALA A 2 21.25 24.08 24.50
N GLY A 3 22.41 24.15 23.84
CA GLY A 3 22.49 23.90 22.38
C GLY A 3 22.48 22.43 21.96
N HIS A 4 22.96 21.53 22.82
CA HIS A 4 23.11 20.11 22.46
C HIS A 4 21.78 19.30 22.43
N SER A 5 20.77 19.67 23.23
CA SER A 5 19.50 18.96 23.27
C SER A 5 18.62 19.24 22.05
N HIS A 6 18.66 20.48 21.53
CA HIS A 6 17.89 20.87 20.34
C HIS A 6 18.41 20.16 19.08
N TRP A 7 19.75 20.08 18.92
CA TRP A 7 20.38 19.41 17.79
C TRP A 7 20.14 17.89 17.79
N ALA A 8 20.19 17.25 18.98
CA ALA A 8 19.86 15.84 19.14
C ALA A 8 18.39 15.56 18.76
N GLY A 9 17.46 16.43 19.18
CA GLY A 9 16.06 16.31 18.80
C GLY A 9 15.80 16.42 17.29
N ILE A 10 16.48 17.33 16.60
CA ILE A 10 16.41 17.48 15.14
C ILE A 10 16.98 16.25 14.43
N LYS A 11 18.13 15.74 14.89
CA LYS A 11 18.77 14.54 14.33
C LYS A 11 17.88 13.30 14.47
N HIS A 12 17.21 13.13 15.61
CA HIS A 12 16.26 12.03 15.82
C HIS A 12 15.00 12.15 14.96
N LYS A 13 14.42 13.36 14.81
CA LYS A 13 13.27 13.60 13.93
C LYS A 13 13.61 13.35 12.46
N LYS A 14 14.78 13.85 12.00
CA LYS A 14 15.27 13.62 10.65
C LYS A 14 15.51 12.14 10.38
N GLY A 15 16.12 11.42 11.32
CA GLY A 15 16.39 9.99 11.19
C GLY A 15 15.10 9.13 11.09
N ARG A 16 14.01 9.51 11.79
CA ARG A 16 12.70 8.86 11.65
C ARG A 16 12.10 9.12 10.26
N ALA A 17 12.04 10.37 9.82
CA ALA A 17 11.50 10.74 8.52
C ALA A 17 12.28 10.07 7.36
N ASP A 18 13.62 9.98 7.48
CA ASP A 18 14.46 9.31 6.48
C ASP A 18 14.21 7.78 6.46
N LYS A 19 13.97 7.17 7.62
CA LYS A 19 13.63 5.74 7.73
C LYS A 19 12.26 5.44 7.12
N GLU A 20 11.25 6.25 7.42
CA GLU A 20 9.90 6.13 6.83
C GLU A 20 9.94 6.30 5.32
N ARG A 21 10.64 7.32 4.81
CA ARG A 21 10.84 7.53 3.37
C ARG A 21 11.53 6.32 2.73
N SER A 22 12.54 5.76 3.37
CA SER A 22 13.25 4.58 2.88
C SER A 22 12.32 3.35 2.79
N LYS A 23 11.43 3.15 3.78
CA LYS A 23 10.40 2.10 3.74
C LYS A 23 9.46 2.28 2.55
N ILE A 24 8.91 3.49 2.38
CA ILE A 24 8.00 3.82 1.26
C ILE A 24 8.70 3.58 -0.08
N PHE A 25 9.93 4.06 -0.24
CA PHE A 25 10.70 3.85 -1.48
C PHE A 25 10.98 2.38 -1.75
N SER A 26 11.24 1.58 -0.72
CA SER A 26 11.46 0.15 -0.86
C SER A 26 10.20 -0.58 -1.32
N LYS A 27 9.04 -0.24 -0.77
CA LYS A 27 7.74 -0.79 -1.19
C LYS A 27 7.43 -0.41 -2.65
N LEU A 28 7.52 0.86 -2.99
CA LEU A 28 7.25 1.36 -4.35
C LEU A 28 8.23 0.77 -5.39
N SER A 29 9.51 0.69 -5.06
CA SER A 29 10.51 0.05 -5.93
C SER A 29 10.18 -1.42 -6.19
N ARG A 30 9.73 -2.14 -5.16
CA ARG A 30 9.32 -3.55 -5.29
C ARG A 30 8.07 -3.67 -6.17
N GLU A 31 7.04 -2.82 -5.94
CA GLU A 31 5.82 -2.81 -6.74
C GLU A 31 6.12 -2.52 -8.22
N ILE A 32 6.96 -1.52 -8.52
CA ILE A 32 7.41 -1.22 -9.89
C ILE A 32 8.10 -2.44 -10.53
N THR A 33 9.04 -3.06 -9.79
CA THR A 33 9.79 -4.23 -10.28
C THR A 33 8.85 -5.39 -10.63
N VAL A 34 7.83 -5.62 -9.80
CA VAL A 34 6.87 -6.70 -10.01
C VAL A 34 5.89 -6.40 -11.10
N ALA A 35 5.35 -5.19 -11.13
CA ALA A 35 4.47 -4.76 -12.21
C ALA A 35 5.16 -4.90 -13.58
N ALA A 36 6.44 -4.49 -13.67
CA ALA A 36 7.25 -4.63 -14.88
C ALA A 36 7.63 -6.09 -15.20
N LYS A 37 7.66 -6.98 -14.19
CA LYS A 37 7.95 -8.41 -14.38
C LYS A 37 6.75 -9.21 -14.84
N LEU A 38 5.57 -8.93 -14.26
CA LEU A 38 4.33 -9.65 -14.53
C LEU A 38 3.57 -9.16 -15.75
N GLY A 39 3.88 -7.95 -16.24
CA GLY A 39 3.28 -7.34 -17.42
C GLY A 39 4.32 -6.77 -18.36
N ASP A 40 3.89 -5.82 -19.21
CA ASP A 40 4.80 -5.10 -20.09
C ASP A 40 5.70 -4.13 -19.29
N LYS A 41 6.92 -3.89 -19.78
CA LYS A 41 7.87 -2.91 -19.21
C LYS A 41 7.58 -1.48 -19.67
N ASP A 42 6.77 -1.34 -20.71
CA ASP A 42 6.27 -0.05 -21.13
C ASP A 42 5.07 0.38 -20.28
N PRO A 43 5.18 1.50 -19.56
CA PRO A 43 4.06 2.00 -18.75
C PRO A 43 2.80 2.31 -19.57
N LEU A 44 2.92 2.57 -20.88
CA LEU A 44 1.77 2.81 -21.76
C LEU A 44 0.94 1.53 -21.94
N MET A 45 1.62 0.37 -21.97
CA MET A 45 0.98 -0.94 -22.18
C MET A 45 0.65 -1.67 -20.88
N ASN A 46 1.16 -1.15 -19.75
CA ASN A 46 1.00 -1.78 -18.43
C ASN A 46 0.37 -0.81 -17.42
N PRO A 47 -0.96 -0.84 -17.24
CA PRO A 47 -1.68 0.06 -16.32
C PRO A 47 -1.18 -0.03 -14.87
N ARG A 48 -0.85 -1.23 -14.39
CA ARG A 48 -0.30 -1.45 -13.05
C ARG A 48 1.07 -0.78 -12.88
N LEU A 49 1.95 -0.93 -13.85
CA LEU A 49 3.27 -0.28 -13.85
C LEU A 49 3.13 1.25 -13.89
N ARG A 50 2.23 1.75 -14.73
CA ARG A 50 1.93 3.19 -14.81
C ARG A 50 1.47 3.74 -13.46
N SER A 51 0.55 3.06 -12.79
CA SER A 51 0.06 3.47 -11.46
C SER A 51 1.16 3.41 -10.41
N ALA A 52 1.98 2.37 -10.40
CA ALA A 52 3.12 2.26 -9.48
C ALA A 52 4.16 3.37 -9.69
N ILE A 53 4.45 3.73 -10.94
CA ILE A 53 5.35 4.85 -11.27
C ILE A 53 4.76 6.18 -10.80
N GLN A 54 3.45 6.36 -10.98
CA GLN A 54 2.77 7.58 -10.56
C GLN A 54 2.81 7.75 -9.04
N ALA A 55 2.50 6.70 -8.28
CA ALA A 55 2.62 6.67 -6.82
C ALA A 55 4.06 6.96 -6.34
N ALA A 56 5.06 6.42 -7.05
CA ALA A 56 6.46 6.69 -6.75
C ALA A 56 6.83 8.18 -6.97
N ARG A 57 6.33 8.80 -8.04
CA ARG A 57 6.53 10.24 -8.31
C ARG A 57 5.84 11.10 -7.26
N SER A 58 4.60 10.78 -6.89
CA SER A 58 3.85 11.49 -5.82
C SER A 58 4.57 11.39 -4.47
N SER A 59 5.30 10.30 -4.22
CA SER A 59 6.16 10.13 -3.04
C SER A 59 7.54 10.78 -3.19
N ASN A 60 7.79 11.58 -4.24
CA ASN A 60 9.07 12.21 -4.55
C ASN A 60 10.24 11.22 -4.72
N MET A 61 9.98 10.03 -5.27
CA MET A 61 11.04 9.09 -5.61
C MET A 61 11.84 9.60 -6.82
N PRO A 62 13.19 9.65 -6.75
CA PRO A 62 14.02 10.06 -7.87
C PRO A 62 13.79 9.16 -9.11
N LYS A 63 13.82 9.78 -10.28
CA LYS A 63 13.63 9.10 -11.57
C LYS A 63 14.58 7.91 -11.76
N ASP A 64 15.85 8.06 -11.37
CA ASP A 64 16.86 7.01 -11.45
C ASP A 64 16.50 5.77 -10.61
N ASN A 65 15.80 5.96 -9.48
CA ASN A 65 15.35 4.85 -8.65
C ASN A 65 14.20 4.10 -9.31
N ILE A 66 13.30 4.81 -9.99
CA ILE A 66 12.19 4.23 -10.76
C ILE A 66 12.76 3.42 -11.93
N GLU A 67 13.67 3.99 -12.71
CA GLU A 67 14.32 3.30 -13.84
C GLU A 67 15.09 2.06 -13.39
N ARG A 68 15.87 2.16 -12.31
CA ARG A 68 16.56 1.01 -11.71
C ARG A 68 15.58 -0.08 -11.25
N ALA A 69 14.42 0.27 -10.73
CA ALA A 69 13.40 -0.69 -10.32
C ALA A 69 12.82 -1.44 -11.54
N ILE A 70 12.57 -0.73 -12.65
CA ILE A 70 12.13 -1.35 -13.92
C ILE A 70 13.24 -2.25 -14.48
N ASP A 71 14.49 -1.79 -14.50
CA ASP A 71 15.61 -2.58 -15.03
C ASP A 71 15.91 -3.82 -14.19
N LYS A 72 15.71 -3.75 -12.88
CA LYS A 72 15.84 -4.88 -11.97
C LYS A 72 14.88 -6.02 -12.34
N SER A 73 13.74 -5.72 -12.94
CA SER A 73 12.82 -6.75 -13.44
C SER A 73 13.44 -7.64 -14.53
N LYS A 74 14.45 -7.13 -15.27
CA LYS A 74 15.18 -7.87 -16.32
C LYS A 74 16.14 -8.90 -15.75
N SER A 75 16.75 -8.61 -14.60
CA SER A 75 17.77 -9.47 -13.95
C SER A 75 17.18 -10.54 -13.04
N LEU A 76 15.91 -10.40 -12.65
CA LEU A 76 15.20 -11.32 -11.77
C LEU A 76 14.68 -12.61 -12.49
N ASN A 77 15.31 -13.02 -13.59
CA ASN A 77 14.91 -14.23 -14.33
C ASN A 77 15.03 -15.54 -13.51
N GLN A 78 15.63 -15.51 -12.31
CA GLN A 78 15.85 -16.70 -11.48
C GLN A 78 14.98 -16.75 -10.21
N SER A 79 14.35 -15.69 -9.78
CA SER A 79 13.46 -15.71 -8.61
C SER A 79 12.01 -15.57 -9.04
N ASN A 80 11.24 -16.64 -8.88
CA ASN A 80 9.79 -16.62 -9.06
C ASN A 80 9.17 -15.93 -7.86
N PHE A 81 8.97 -14.62 -7.95
CA PHE A 81 8.18 -13.90 -6.95
C PHE A 81 6.71 -14.26 -7.11
N GLU A 82 6.10 -14.67 -6.02
CA GLU A 82 4.67 -14.95 -5.93
C GLU A 82 4.01 -13.96 -4.99
N LYS A 83 2.84 -13.44 -5.38
CA LYS A 83 1.97 -12.67 -4.48
C LYS A 83 1.20 -13.68 -3.63
N ILE A 84 1.45 -13.68 -2.32
CA ILE A 84 0.83 -14.59 -1.37
C ILE A 84 0.12 -13.77 -0.31
N ARG A 85 -1.11 -14.16 -0.01
CA ARG A 85 -1.90 -13.62 1.09
C ARG A 85 -1.75 -14.52 2.32
N TYR A 86 -1.38 -13.91 3.42
CA TYR A 86 -1.37 -14.52 4.74
C TYR A 86 -2.48 -13.89 5.57
N GLU A 87 -3.07 -14.68 6.42
CA GLU A 87 -4.20 -14.32 7.25
C GLU A 87 -3.90 -14.68 8.69
N GLY A 88 -4.35 -13.85 9.62
CA GLY A 88 -4.13 -14.11 11.04
C GLY A 88 -4.98 -13.20 11.91
N PHE A 89 -4.77 -13.34 13.19
CA PHE A 89 -5.45 -12.57 14.20
C PHE A 89 -4.43 -11.95 15.14
N GLY A 90 -4.55 -10.65 15.35
CA GLY A 90 -3.83 -9.93 16.37
C GLY A 90 -4.43 -10.16 17.75
N LYS A 91 -3.95 -9.42 18.75
CA LYS A 91 -4.54 -9.38 20.09
C LYS A 91 -6.02 -9.00 19.97
N ASP A 92 -6.86 -9.47 20.87
CA ASP A 92 -8.31 -9.26 20.89
C ASP A 92 -9.04 -9.77 19.62
N LYS A 93 -8.46 -10.77 18.95
CA LYS A 93 -9.03 -11.40 17.75
C LYS A 93 -9.23 -10.45 16.56
N VAL A 94 -8.46 -9.36 16.50
CA VAL A 94 -8.48 -8.46 15.34
C VAL A 94 -7.98 -9.20 14.12
N ALA A 95 -8.81 -9.29 13.10
CA ALA A 95 -8.44 -9.94 11.84
C ALA A 95 -7.39 -9.09 11.10
N ILE A 96 -6.37 -9.75 10.56
CA ILE A 96 -5.27 -9.10 9.83
C ILE A 96 -5.03 -9.88 8.54
N ILE A 97 -4.98 -9.14 7.40
CA ILE A 97 -4.54 -9.65 6.10
C ILE A 97 -3.16 -9.05 5.81
N VAL A 98 -2.23 -9.90 5.39
CA VAL A 98 -0.89 -9.50 4.93
C VAL A 98 -0.70 -10.00 3.51
N GLU A 99 -0.64 -9.09 2.55
CA GLU A 99 -0.22 -9.41 1.19
C GLU A 99 1.29 -9.29 1.07
N ALA A 100 1.95 -10.37 0.76
CA ALA A 100 3.39 -10.42 0.61
C ALA A 100 3.78 -10.81 -0.81
N LEU A 101 4.81 -10.16 -1.32
CA LEU A 101 5.47 -10.52 -2.55
C LEU A 101 6.80 -11.20 -2.19
N THR A 102 6.89 -12.49 -2.40
CA THR A 102 8.03 -13.29 -1.93
C THR A 102 8.51 -14.27 -2.97
N ASP A 103 9.81 -14.53 -2.94
CA ASP A 103 10.50 -15.61 -3.65
C ASP A 103 10.52 -16.91 -2.83
N ASN A 104 10.13 -16.85 -1.53
CA ASN A 104 10.13 -18.00 -0.63
C ASN A 104 9.01 -17.93 0.40
N LYS A 105 7.89 -18.57 0.07
CA LYS A 105 6.69 -18.61 0.91
C LYS A 105 6.93 -19.15 2.33
N ASN A 106 7.80 -20.14 2.47
CA ASN A 106 8.05 -20.77 3.78
C ASN A 106 8.83 -19.83 4.70
N ARG A 107 9.83 -19.12 4.16
CA ARG A 107 10.60 -18.11 4.90
C ARG A 107 9.69 -16.97 5.36
N THR A 108 8.84 -16.46 4.49
CA THR A 108 7.89 -15.39 4.81
C THR A 108 6.87 -15.87 5.84
N ALA A 109 6.27 -17.04 5.68
CA ALA A 109 5.32 -17.60 6.65
C ALA A 109 5.96 -17.78 8.04
N SER A 110 7.20 -18.25 8.12
CA SER A 110 7.92 -18.42 9.38
C SER A 110 8.17 -17.07 10.07
N LYS A 111 8.57 -16.05 9.31
CA LYS A 111 8.78 -14.69 9.85
C LYS A 111 7.48 -14.08 10.35
N LEU A 112 6.42 -14.14 9.56
CA LEU A 112 5.10 -13.63 9.95
C LEU A 112 4.57 -14.34 11.19
N ARG A 113 4.69 -15.68 11.27
CA ARG A 113 4.30 -16.42 12.46
C ARG A 113 5.02 -15.93 13.73
N THR A 114 6.32 -15.67 13.60
CA THR A 114 7.12 -15.13 14.70
C THR A 114 6.65 -13.73 15.11
N ILE A 115 6.32 -12.85 14.13
CA ILE A 115 5.84 -11.50 14.40
C ILE A 115 4.48 -11.56 15.12
N PHE A 116 3.52 -12.33 14.59
CA PHE A 116 2.21 -12.49 15.22
C PHE A 116 2.34 -12.99 16.65
N GLN A 117 3.10 -14.07 16.88
CA GLN A 117 3.28 -14.66 18.21
C GLN A 117 3.92 -13.69 19.21
N LYS A 118 4.96 -12.95 18.80
CA LYS A 118 5.62 -11.96 19.67
C LYS A 118 4.68 -10.84 20.11
N ASN A 119 3.68 -10.54 19.31
CA ASN A 119 2.70 -9.47 19.58
C ASN A 119 1.34 -10.00 20.03
N GLY A 120 1.30 -11.20 20.61
CA GLY A 120 0.09 -11.76 21.22
C GLY A 120 -0.99 -12.22 20.25
N GLY A 121 -0.65 -12.33 18.95
CA GLY A 121 -1.51 -12.83 17.90
C GLY A 121 -1.10 -14.21 17.40
N ASN A 122 -1.78 -14.69 16.36
CA ASN A 122 -1.43 -15.94 15.67
C ASN A 122 -1.68 -15.86 14.18
N LEU A 123 -0.79 -16.49 13.42
CA LEU A 123 -0.98 -16.68 11.97
C LEU A 123 -1.95 -17.85 11.77
N GLY A 124 -3.04 -17.58 11.06
CA GLY A 124 -4.06 -18.56 10.71
C GLY A 124 -3.78 -19.29 9.40
N THR A 125 -4.75 -20.09 8.98
CA THR A 125 -4.78 -20.71 7.65
C THR A 125 -5.41 -19.75 6.63
N GLN A 126 -5.21 -20.03 5.35
CA GLN A 126 -5.86 -19.28 4.27
C GLN A 126 -7.39 -19.37 4.41
N GLY A 127 -8.08 -18.23 4.29
CA GLY A 127 -9.54 -18.11 4.47
C GLY A 127 -9.98 -17.88 5.92
N SER A 128 -9.07 -17.92 6.91
CA SER A 128 -9.44 -17.78 8.33
C SER A 128 -9.92 -16.37 8.69
N ALA A 129 -9.39 -15.34 8.04
CA ALA A 129 -9.72 -13.94 8.30
C ALA A 129 -10.34 -13.20 7.12
N ALA A 130 -10.17 -13.69 5.89
CA ALA A 130 -10.59 -13.01 4.66
C ALA A 130 -12.10 -12.71 4.60
N HIS A 131 -12.94 -13.54 5.23
CA HIS A 131 -14.39 -13.33 5.29
C HIS A 131 -14.81 -12.06 6.05
N ASN A 132 -13.90 -11.46 6.84
CA ASN A 132 -14.13 -10.19 7.53
C ASN A 132 -13.83 -8.97 6.66
N PHE A 133 -13.38 -9.17 5.42
CA PHE A 133 -12.94 -8.10 4.52
C PHE A 133 -13.60 -8.22 3.14
N LYS A 134 -13.75 -7.08 2.49
CA LYS A 134 -14.10 -6.97 1.06
C LYS A 134 -12.89 -6.41 0.31
N GLN A 135 -12.55 -7.02 -0.81
CA GLN A 135 -11.53 -6.48 -1.70
C GLN A 135 -12.16 -5.46 -2.64
N ILE A 136 -11.62 -4.26 -2.70
CA ILE A 136 -12.10 -3.16 -3.55
C ILE A 136 -10.95 -2.45 -4.25
N GLY A 137 -11.26 -1.73 -5.31
CA GLY A 137 -10.38 -0.75 -5.92
C GLY A 137 -10.50 0.59 -5.20
N VAL A 138 -9.37 1.20 -4.87
CA VAL A 138 -9.30 2.52 -4.21
C VAL A 138 -8.45 3.45 -5.06
N ILE A 139 -9.02 4.59 -5.46
CA ILE A 139 -8.33 5.64 -6.19
C ILE A 139 -8.29 6.88 -5.30
N ARG A 140 -7.08 7.41 -5.04
CA ARG A 140 -6.89 8.65 -4.26
C ARG A 140 -6.35 9.77 -5.12
N ILE A 141 -6.96 10.94 -5.01
CA ILE A 141 -6.68 12.14 -5.80
C ILE A 141 -6.46 13.30 -4.82
N ASP A 142 -5.45 14.13 -5.05
CA ASP A 142 -5.21 15.30 -4.20
C ASP A 142 -6.42 16.23 -4.18
N ILE A 143 -6.77 16.76 -3.00
CA ILE A 143 -7.94 17.61 -2.81
C ILE A 143 -7.89 18.90 -3.66
N ASN A 144 -6.68 19.36 -3.99
CA ASN A 144 -6.47 20.57 -4.78
C ASN A 144 -6.59 20.38 -6.30
N GLU A 145 -6.61 19.12 -6.78
CA GLU A 145 -6.70 18.82 -8.21
C GLU A 145 -8.09 19.13 -8.79
N ILE A 146 -9.15 18.88 -8.00
CA ILE A 146 -10.52 18.99 -8.46
C ILE A 146 -11.44 19.29 -7.27
N LYS A 147 -12.56 20.00 -7.54
CA LYS A 147 -13.57 20.32 -6.53
C LYS A 147 -14.43 19.10 -6.19
N ASP A 148 -14.92 19.05 -4.94
CA ASP A 148 -15.75 17.97 -4.38
C ASP A 148 -16.93 17.62 -5.28
N ASP A 149 -17.74 18.61 -5.68
CA ASP A 149 -18.92 18.38 -6.51
C ASP A 149 -18.54 17.74 -7.85
N LYS A 150 -17.43 18.20 -8.44
CA LYS A 150 -17.00 17.74 -9.76
C LYS A 150 -16.43 16.32 -9.73
N ILE A 151 -15.64 15.98 -8.71
CA ILE A 151 -15.12 14.61 -8.58
C ILE A 151 -16.25 13.64 -8.28
N PHE A 152 -17.27 14.05 -7.52
CA PHE A 152 -18.43 13.23 -7.24
C PHE A 152 -19.23 12.89 -8.52
N GLU A 153 -19.52 13.91 -9.36
CA GLU A 153 -20.13 13.68 -10.68
C GLU A 153 -19.33 12.72 -11.55
N LEU A 154 -18.01 12.95 -11.65
CA LEU A 154 -17.12 12.12 -12.46
C LEU A 154 -17.02 10.68 -11.94
N ALA A 155 -17.05 10.47 -10.63
CA ALA A 155 -17.02 9.15 -10.02
C ALA A 155 -18.30 8.37 -10.35
N ILE A 156 -19.48 9.01 -10.27
CA ILE A 156 -20.77 8.42 -10.66
C ILE A 156 -20.76 8.06 -12.14
N ASP A 157 -20.38 8.99 -13.01
CA ASP A 157 -20.34 8.78 -14.47
C ASP A 157 -19.32 7.70 -14.87
N ALA A 158 -18.27 7.54 -14.09
CA ALA A 158 -17.27 6.50 -14.28
C ALA A 158 -17.80 5.12 -13.84
N GLY A 159 -18.82 5.05 -12.99
CA GLY A 159 -19.38 3.82 -12.43
C GLY A 159 -18.70 3.38 -11.12
N ALA A 160 -18.25 4.32 -10.30
CA ALA A 160 -17.73 4.05 -8.98
C ALA A 160 -18.86 3.70 -8.00
N ASP A 161 -18.54 2.90 -6.97
CA ASP A 161 -19.46 2.50 -5.91
C ASP A 161 -19.66 3.63 -4.89
N GLU A 162 -18.56 4.29 -4.47
CA GLU A 162 -18.56 5.34 -3.45
C GLU A 162 -17.49 6.39 -3.77
N CYS A 163 -17.73 7.63 -3.33
CA CYS A 163 -16.76 8.73 -3.43
C CYS A 163 -16.79 9.56 -2.15
N PHE A 164 -15.64 9.82 -1.55
CA PHE A 164 -15.47 10.59 -0.33
C PHE A 164 -14.50 11.73 -0.56
N SER A 165 -14.82 12.92 -0.05
CA SER A 165 -13.87 14.02 0.06
C SER A 165 -13.38 14.10 1.51
N LEU A 166 -12.08 13.88 1.71
CA LEU A 166 -11.41 13.91 3.00
C LEU A 166 -10.60 15.21 3.11
N GLU A 167 -9.93 15.42 4.23
CA GLU A 167 -9.20 16.67 4.49
C GLU A 167 -8.13 16.98 3.43
N ASN A 168 -7.41 15.95 2.93
CA ASN A 168 -6.26 16.13 2.04
C ASN A 168 -6.44 15.47 0.67
N PHE A 169 -7.44 14.63 0.48
CA PHE A 169 -7.65 13.90 -0.77
C PHE A 169 -9.10 13.46 -0.94
N HIS A 170 -9.47 13.22 -2.20
CA HIS A 170 -10.67 12.48 -2.56
C HIS A 170 -10.34 10.99 -2.63
N GLU A 171 -11.24 10.15 -2.13
CA GLU A 171 -11.11 8.70 -2.18
C GLU A 171 -12.32 8.11 -2.90
N ILE A 172 -12.07 7.34 -3.97
CA ILE A 172 -13.08 6.72 -4.82
C ILE A 172 -12.97 5.21 -4.66
N HIS A 173 -14.08 4.56 -4.33
CA HIS A 173 -14.19 3.10 -4.20
C HIS A 173 -14.92 2.50 -5.39
N CYS A 174 -14.45 1.35 -5.85
CA CYS A 174 -15.05 0.61 -6.97
C CYS A 174 -14.77 -0.90 -6.89
N GLY A 175 -15.39 -1.66 -7.76
CA GLY A 175 -15.02 -3.05 -7.96
C GLY A 175 -13.51 -3.17 -8.28
N PHE A 176 -12.82 -4.11 -7.66
CA PHE A 176 -11.36 -4.24 -7.84
C PHE A 176 -10.98 -4.57 -9.31
N GLU A 177 -11.89 -5.15 -10.08
CA GLU A 177 -11.69 -5.44 -11.51
C GLU A 177 -11.82 -4.18 -12.37
N ASP A 178 -12.62 -3.19 -11.92
CA ASP A 178 -12.97 -1.98 -12.68
C ASP A 178 -12.04 -0.80 -12.43
N ILE A 179 -11.13 -0.90 -11.46
CA ILE A 179 -10.28 0.21 -11.00
C ILE A 179 -9.55 0.94 -12.13
N TYR A 180 -8.98 0.21 -13.09
CA TYR A 180 -8.24 0.84 -14.18
C TYR A 180 -9.15 1.43 -15.25
N SER A 181 -10.35 0.88 -15.45
CA SER A 181 -11.35 1.43 -16.37
C SER A 181 -11.92 2.75 -15.85
N ILE A 182 -12.23 2.79 -14.55
CA ILE A 182 -12.71 3.98 -13.85
C ILE A 182 -11.62 5.06 -13.80
N LYS A 183 -10.39 4.69 -13.42
CA LYS A 183 -9.25 5.60 -13.47
C LYS A 183 -9.11 6.26 -14.84
N LYS A 184 -9.16 5.47 -15.91
CA LYS A 184 -9.01 5.96 -17.29
C LYS A 184 -10.06 7.02 -17.66
N LYS A 185 -11.31 6.87 -17.16
CA LYS A 185 -12.35 7.87 -17.39
C LYS A 185 -12.07 9.17 -16.63
N ILE A 186 -11.54 9.08 -15.41
CA ILE A 186 -11.22 10.22 -14.56
C ILE A 186 -9.95 10.96 -15.03
N GLU A 187 -8.97 10.25 -15.63
CA GLU A 187 -7.72 10.80 -16.16
C GLU A 187 -7.91 11.96 -17.17
N SER A 188 -9.09 12.05 -17.81
CA SER A 188 -9.41 13.17 -18.69
C SER A 188 -9.60 14.52 -17.97
N HIS A 189 -9.78 14.50 -16.65
CA HIS A 189 -10.07 15.66 -15.81
C HIS A 189 -9.08 15.84 -14.64
N VAL A 190 -8.27 14.84 -14.35
CA VAL A 190 -7.32 14.81 -13.22
C VAL A 190 -5.97 14.30 -13.71
N GLU A 191 -4.92 15.07 -13.45
CA GLU A 191 -3.55 14.71 -13.86
C GLU A 191 -2.81 13.95 -12.76
N ASN A 192 -3.00 14.33 -11.49
CA ASN A 192 -2.21 13.82 -10.38
C ASN A 192 -3.02 12.92 -9.47
N PHE A 193 -2.78 11.61 -9.57
CA PHE A 193 -3.31 10.60 -8.67
C PHE A 193 -2.29 10.32 -7.56
N ILE A 194 -2.74 10.36 -6.31
CA ILE A 194 -1.90 9.99 -5.15
C ILE A 194 -1.62 8.50 -5.18
N SER A 195 -2.69 7.69 -5.33
CA SER A 195 -2.57 6.25 -5.42
C SER A 195 -3.70 5.62 -6.24
N THR A 196 -3.49 4.38 -6.68
CA THR A 196 -4.48 3.54 -7.36
C THR A 196 -4.18 2.10 -6.97
N ASP A 197 -4.87 1.61 -5.95
CA ASP A 197 -4.54 0.36 -5.27
C ASP A 197 -5.77 -0.54 -5.12
N ILE A 198 -5.53 -1.84 -5.01
CA ILE A 198 -6.55 -2.80 -4.60
C ILE A 198 -6.35 -3.05 -3.12
N GLU A 199 -7.34 -2.71 -2.32
CA GLU A 199 -7.28 -2.77 -0.86
C GLU A 199 -8.30 -3.76 -0.28
N TRP A 200 -7.99 -4.27 0.91
CA TRP A 200 -8.90 -5.07 1.72
C TRP A 200 -9.54 -4.19 2.78
N ILE A 201 -10.83 -3.90 2.63
CA ILE A 201 -11.57 -3.08 3.58
C ILE A 201 -12.34 -3.98 4.55
N PRO A 202 -12.26 -3.73 5.87
CA PRO A 202 -13.01 -4.48 6.84
C PRO A 202 -14.53 -4.24 6.68
N ILE A 203 -15.31 -5.31 6.69
CA ILE A 203 -16.78 -5.25 6.68
C ILE A 203 -17.28 -4.67 8.00
N ASN A 204 -16.66 -5.09 9.11
CA ASN A 204 -16.96 -4.59 10.44
C ASN A 204 -15.71 -4.00 11.10
N LYS A 205 -15.81 -2.78 11.57
CA LYS A 205 -14.74 -2.09 12.30
C LYS A 205 -14.90 -2.33 13.81
N VAL A 206 -13.80 -2.61 14.49
CA VAL A 206 -13.72 -2.75 15.97
C VAL A 206 -12.87 -1.62 16.50
N SER A 207 -13.32 -1.00 17.60
CA SER A 207 -12.51 -0.01 18.32
C SER A 207 -11.51 -0.73 19.19
N ILE A 208 -10.25 -0.31 19.14
CA ILE A 208 -9.16 -0.86 19.93
C ILE A 208 -8.57 0.27 20.77
N GLU A 209 -8.42 0.07 22.07
CA GLU A 209 -7.90 1.08 22.98
C GLU A 209 -6.69 0.58 23.78
N GLY A 210 -5.89 1.53 24.29
CA GLY A 210 -4.77 1.26 25.19
C GLY A 210 -3.62 0.48 24.58
N GLU A 211 -2.95 -0.33 25.38
CA GLU A 211 -1.76 -1.13 24.99
C GLU A 211 -2.00 -2.07 23.80
N ASN A 212 -3.24 -2.48 23.58
CA ASN A 212 -3.61 -3.36 22.48
C ASN A 212 -3.48 -2.66 21.12
N LYS A 213 -3.71 -1.33 21.06
CA LYS A 213 -3.50 -0.51 19.88
C LYS A 213 -2.03 -0.47 19.48
N ASP A 214 -1.13 -0.24 20.44
CA ASP A 214 0.30 -0.18 20.19
C ASP A 214 0.85 -1.53 19.70
N CYS A 215 0.37 -2.63 20.30
CA CYS A 215 0.71 -3.99 19.92
C CYS A 215 0.31 -4.30 18.47
N LEU A 216 -0.89 -3.87 18.06
CA LEU A 216 -1.40 -4.06 16.70
C LEU A 216 -0.62 -3.24 15.69
N LEU A 217 -0.36 -1.97 15.99
CA LEU A 217 0.45 -1.09 15.13
C LEU A 217 1.86 -1.65 14.93
N TYR A 218 2.46 -2.18 16.01
CA TYR A 218 3.79 -2.80 15.93
C TYR A 218 3.78 -4.09 15.10
N THR A 219 2.70 -4.87 15.15
CA THR A 219 2.53 -6.07 14.32
C THR A 219 2.43 -5.70 12.84
N SER A 220 1.65 -4.68 12.50
CA SER A 220 1.48 -4.18 11.15
C SER A 220 2.80 -3.65 10.58
N ASP A 221 3.49 -2.76 11.32
CA ASP A 221 4.78 -2.18 10.92
C ASP A 221 5.87 -3.25 10.73
N ALA A 222 5.94 -4.23 11.64
CA ALA A 222 6.92 -5.30 11.54
C ALA A 222 6.61 -6.26 10.37
N ALA A 223 5.34 -6.48 10.04
CA ALA A 223 4.94 -7.27 8.87
C ALA A 223 5.33 -6.55 7.57
N ASP A 224 5.15 -5.24 7.51
CA ASP A 224 5.52 -4.38 6.39
C ASP A 224 7.03 -4.37 6.10
N ASP A 225 7.86 -4.40 7.15
CA ASP A 225 9.32 -4.43 7.03
C ASP A 225 9.86 -5.77 6.50
N GLN A 226 9.08 -6.86 6.57
CA GLN A 226 9.51 -8.22 6.26
C GLN A 226 8.82 -8.82 5.01
N ALA A 227 7.77 -8.17 4.48
CA ALA A 227 7.00 -8.65 3.31
C ALA A 227 7.68 -8.37 1.96
#